data_0e8acc2a34811f7c1aa2510a3f91e299
#
_entry.id   0e8acc2a34811f7c1aa2510a3f91e299
#
_cell.length_a   1.000
_cell.length_b   1.000
_cell.length_c   1.000
_cell.angle_alpha   90.00
_cell.angle_beta   90.00
_cell.angle_gamma   90.00
#
_symmetry.space_group_name_H-M   'P 1'
#
loop_
_entity.id
_entity.type
_entity.pdbx_description
1 polymer ?
#
loop_
_entity_poly.entity_id
_entity_poly.type
_entity_poly.pdbx_seq_one_letter_code
_entity_poly.pdbx_strand_id
1 'polypeptide(L)'
;MNELHGSGLSVATADRALLRGLNLDLYPGQCVALVGESGSGKSLTALTLMGLLPKGLTASWATLADGMPRKAMVFQEPMSALNPTMRIGRQVAEAAESALGLKPEEARDRALEELRRVQVPQPESAVKKYPHQLSGGQRQRVMIAMAMAMDPELLICDEPTTALDHSVAFEILDLLRDLQRERGMAMLFISHDWEAVAHVADQVIVLRQGEVVESGSLDEVMNHPKQPYTQGLLASRPPEQGKPIRLPTVQDFLDGIAPETSERPVFEGGTEILSVRGLRKSFKGTPILHGVDFVVHEGETLGLVGASGSGKSTIARCLVGLEQPDGGEITYRGTRIDQLSRGQRRAYAREIQYIFQDPFSSLPPRMRVGDLLEEPLRVHGRSVDSAGRQARVAELLAAVGLSPDSALKYPHEFS
;
A
#
# COMPACT_ATOMS: atom_id res chain seq x y z
N MET A 1 -3.02 10.44 31.54
CA MET A 1 -2.85 9.57 30.34
C MET A 1 -1.97 8.42 30.77
N ASN A 2 -2.42 7.20 30.48
CA ASN A 2 -1.66 6.00 30.85
C ASN A 2 -0.57 5.76 29.83
N GLU A 3 0.65 5.53 30.30
CA GLU A 3 1.78 5.09 29.49
C GLU A 3 1.67 3.58 29.24
N LEU A 4 2.08 3.11 28.07
CA LEU A 4 2.21 1.69 27.83
C LEU A 4 3.67 1.28 28.00
N HIS A 5 3.95 0.53 29.05
CA HIS A 5 5.24 -0.13 29.26
C HIS A 5 5.05 -1.64 29.18
N GLY A 6 5.59 -2.23 28.12
CA GLY A 6 5.52 -3.67 27.92
C GLY A 6 6.85 -4.24 27.48
N SER A 7 7.32 -5.27 28.17
CA SER A 7 8.52 -5.98 27.76
C SER A 7 8.24 -7.42 27.39
N GLY A 8 9.04 -7.94 26.46
CA GLY A 8 9.03 -9.34 26.11
C GLY A 8 7.77 -9.82 25.41
N LEU A 9 7.06 -8.94 24.65
CA LEU A 9 5.92 -9.36 23.83
C LEU A 9 6.33 -10.46 22.88
N SER A 10 5.66 -11.60 23.00
CA SER A 10 5.86 -12.74 22.11
C SER A 10 4.53 -13.23 21.59
N VAL A 11 4.48 -13.60 20.30
CA VAL A 11 3.29 -14.14 19.64
C VAL A 11 3.68 -15.44 18.94
N ALA A 12 2.90 -16.50 19.13
CA ALA A 12 3.18 -17.81 18.58
C ALA A 12 1.93 -18.53 18.10
N THR A 13 2.12 -19.44 17.13
CA THR A 13 1.23 -20.58 16.89
C THR A 13 1.61 -21.72 17.83
N ALA A 14 0.88 -22.85 17.78
CA ALA A 14 1.24 -24.04 18.54
C ALA A 14 2.69 -24.52 18.27
N ASP A 15 3.17 -24.32 17.03
CA ASP A 15 4.43 -24.94 16.55
C ASP A 15 5.56 -23.91 16.29
N ARG A 16 5.23 -22.60 16.21
CA ARG A 16 6.20 -21.59 15.78
C ARG A 16 6.00 -20.25 16.46
N ALA A 17 7.08 -19.66 16.94
CA ALA A 17 7.11 -18.26 17.36
C ALA A 17 7.15 -17.33 16.14
N LEU A 18 6.23 -16.34 16.12
CA LEU A 18 6.08 -15.36 15.05
C LEU A 18 6.62 -13.98 15.46
N LEU A 19 6.57 -13.66 16.77
CA LEU A 19 7.17 -12.48 17.38
C LEU A 19 7.87 -12.89 18.66
N ARG A 20 9.04 -12.35 18.94
CA ARG A 20 9.88 -12.77 20.05
C ARG A 20 10.42 -11.59 20.82
N GLY A 21 9.98 -11.44 22.05
CA GLY A 21 10.59 -10.57 23.04
C GLY A 21 10.62 -9.08 22.69
N LEU A 22 9.62 -8.58 21.94
CA LEU A 22 9.52 -7.16 21.61
C LEU A 22 9.24 -6.35 22.90
N ASN A 23 10.10 -5.35 23.16
CA ASN A 23 9.87 -4.34 24.17
C ASN A 23 9.21 -3.13 23.50
N LEU A 24 8.18 -2.59 24.12
CA LEU A 24 7.41 -1.49 23.60
C LEU A 24 7.04 -0.50 24.72
N ASP A 25 7.67 0.66 24.66
CA ASP A 25 7.40 1.78 25.54
C ASP A 25 6.77 2.90 24.71
N LEU A 26 5.54 3.28 25.03
CA LEU A 26 4.78 4.30 24.33
C LEU A 26 4.37 5.39 25.34
N TYR A 27 4.91 6.58 25.13
CA TYR A 27 4.67 7.73 25.99
C TYR A 27 3.68 8.70 25.35
N PRO A 28 2.84 9.38 26.16
CA PRO A 28 1.97 10.44 25.67
C PRO A 28 2.73 11.49 24.84
N GLY A 29 2.17 11.85 23.69
CA GLY A 29 2.77 12.81 22.77
C GLY A 29 3.95 12.28 21.94
N GLN A 30 4.32 11.00 22.08
CA GLN A 30 5.41 10.37 21.33
C GLN A 30 4.86 9.47 20.22
N CYS A 31 5.55 9.47 19.07
CA CYS A 31 5.33 8.55 17.97
C CYS A 31 6.48 7.53 17.88
N VAL A 32 6.17 6.25 18.05
CA VAL A 32 7.10 5.15 17.83
C VAL A 32 6.76 4.47 16.50
N ALA A 33 7.72 4.45 15.57
CA ALA A 33 7.56 3.73 14.31
C ALA A 33 8.03 2.29 14.43
N LEU A 34 7.27 1.37 13.84
CA LEU A 34 7.63 -0.05 13.70
C LEU A 34 7.83 -0.36 12.23
N VAL A 35 9.07 -0.65 11.83
CA VAL A 35 9.46 -0.84 10.43
C VAL A 35 10.02 -2.23 10.17
N GLY A 36 10.05 -2.67 8.91
CA GLY A 36 10.59 -3.97 8.49
C GLY A 36 9.85 -4.50 7.27
N GLU A 37 10.36 -5.59 6.69
CA GLU A 37 9.75 -6.24 5.52
C GLU A 37 8.37 -6.83 5.84
N SER A 38 7.61 -7.18 4.80
CA SER A 38 6.35 -7.91 4.95
C SER A 38 6.59 -9.22 5.71
N GLY A 39 5.69 -9.56 6.64
CA GLY A 39 5.83 -10.75 7.47
C GLY A 39 6.81 -10.63 8.65
N SER A 40 7.40 -9.45 8.91
CA SER A 40 8.31 -9.27 10.06
C SER A 40 7.63 -9.25 11.43
N GLY A 41 6.30 -9.18 11.50
CA GLY A 41 5.54 -9.18 12.76
C GLY A 41 4.86 -7.85 13.12
N LYS A 42 4.97 -6.80 12.31
CA LYS A 42 4.42 -5.46 12.58
C LYS A 42 2.92 -5.46 12.86
N SER A 43 2.13 -5.98 11.91
CA SER A 43 0.66 -6.03 12.06
C SER A 43 0.23 -6.99 13.19
N LEU A 44 1.01 -8.06 13.48
CA LEU A 44 0.76 -8.90 14.65
C LEU A 44 0.93 -8.13 15.95
N THR A 45 1.90 -7.23 16.03
CA THR A 45 2.07 -6.34 17.19
C THR A 45 0.83 -5.46 17.37
N ALA A 46 0.36 -4.81 16.28
CA ALA A 46 -0.85 -3.98 16.31
C ALA A 46 -2.09 -4.77 16.77
N LEU A 47 -2.32 -5.93 16.16
CA LEU A 47 -3.45 -6.80 16.50
C LEU A 47 -3.38 -7.33 17.93
N THR A 48 -2.17 -7.60 18.44
CA THR A 48 -1.98 -8.00 19.86
C THR A 48 -2.36 -6.87 20.79
N LEU A 49 -1.89 -5.66 20.54
CA LEU A 49 -2.25 -4.48 21.32
C LEU A 49 -3.75 -4.23 21.31
N MET A 50 -4.40 -4.43 20.17
CA MET A 50 -5.86 -4.28 20.05
C MET A 50 -6.66 -5.42 20.67
N GLY A 51 -6.02 -6.56 20.99
CA GLY A 51 -6.74 -7.76 21.45
C GLY A 51 -7.48 -8.49 20.32
N LEU A 52 -7.03 -8.31 19.08
CA LEU A 52 -7.68 -8.82 17.86
C LEU A 52 -6.85 -9.92 17.17
N LEU A 53 -6.07 -10.67 17.93
CA LEU A 53 -5.29 -11.78 17.35
C LEU A 53 -6.21 -12.83 16.69
N PRO A 54 -5.83 -13.32 15.49
CA PRO A 54 -6.50 -14.44 14.85
C PRO A 54 -6.55 -15.69 15.73
N LYS A 55 -7.57 -16.53 15.53
CA LYS A 55 -7.67 -17.82 16.21
C LYS A 55 -6.45 -18.70 15.95
N GLY A 56 -5.95 -19.36 16.98
CA GLY A 56 -4.76 -20.21 16.89
C GLY A 56 -3.44 -19.48 17.16
N LEU A 57 -3.48 -18.17 17.36
CA LEU A 57 -2.35 -17.40 17.88
C LEU A 57 -2.49 -17.11 19.35
N THR A 58 -1.39 -17.16 20.07
CA THR A 58 -1.30 -16.78 21.50
C THR A 58 -0.27 -15.69 21.67
N ALA A 59 -0.59 -14.70 22.51
CA ALA A 59 0.34 -13.64 22.89
C ALA A 59 0.67 -13.75 24.38
N SER A 60 1.91 -13.43 24.72
CA SER A 60 2.37 -13.31 26.09
C SER A 60 3.29 -12.10 26.23
N TRP A 61 3.30 -11.51 27.42
CA TRP A 61 4.20 -10.45 27.83
C TRP A 61 5.06 -10.98 29.00
N ALA A 62 6.36 -10.66 29.04
CA ALA A 62 7.18 -10.93 30.19
C ALA A 62 6.77 -10.00 31.37
N THR A 63 6.60 -8.69 31.06
CA THR A 63 6.00 -7.72 31.95
C THR A 63 5.09 -6.79 31.13
N LEU A 64 3.96 -6.44 31.71
CA LEU A 64 3.05 -5.43 31.16
C LEU A 64 2.57 -4.58 32.34
N ALA A 65 2.73 -3.27 32.25
CA ALA A 65 2.27 -2.35 33.29
C ALA A 65 0.73 -2.44 33.44
N ASP A 66 0.24 -2.22 34.65
CA ASP A 66 -1.19 -2.22 34.95
C ASP A 66 -1.90 -1.08 34.20
N GLY A 67 -2.97 -1.43 33.50
CA GLY A 67 -3.84 -0.47 32.82
C GLY A 67 -3.44 -0.22 31.37
N MET A 68 -4.01 -1.01 30.47
CA MET A 68 -3.93 -0.69 29.04
C MET A 68 -4.65 0.63 28.74
N PRO A 69 -4.01 1.57 28.01
CA PRO A 69 -4.66 2.81 27.61
C PRO A 69 -5.88 2.56 26.73
N ARG A 70 -6.81 3.53 26.66
CA ARG A 70 -7.85 3.53 25.63
C ARG A 70 -7.16 3.62 24.27
N LYS A 71 -7.45 2.67 23.39
CA LYS A 71 -6.74 2.50 22.14
C LYS A 71 -7.69 2.45 20.97
N ALA A 72 -7.24 2.99 19.85
CA ALA A 72 -7.92 2.89 18.57
C ALA A 72 -6.92 2.54 17.46
N MET A 73 -7.42 1.99 16.37
CA MET A 73 -6.60 1.56 15.25
C MET A 73 -7.11 2.14 13.94
N VAL A 74 -6.18 2.65 13.15
CA VAL A 74 -6.35 2.99 11.74
C VAL A 74 -5.77 1.84 10.93
N PHE A 75 -6.62 1.13 10.19
CA PHE A 75 -6.25 -0.06 9.43
C PHE A 75 -5.64 0.30 8.07
N GLN A 76 -4.91 -0.63 7.48
CA GLN A 76 -4.21 -0.47 6.19
C GLN A 76 -5.18 -0.18 5.04
N GLU A 77 -6.34 -0.85 4.98
CA GLU A 77 -7.30 -0.73 3.90
C GLU A 77 -8.65 -0.15 4.38
N PRO A 78 -8.98 1.10 4.03
CA PRO A 78 -10.28 1.68 4.40
C PRO A 78 -11.49 0.94 3.84
N MET A 79 -11.32 0.26 2.70
CA MET A 79 -12.42 -0.48 2.06
C MET A 79 -12.83 -1.72 2.83
N SER A 80 -11.89 -2.39 3.48
CA SER A 80 -12.14 -3.57 4.30
C SER A 80 -12.58 -3.19 5.73
N ALA A 81 -12.16 -2.02 6.22
CA ALA A 81 -12.48 -1.54 7.56
C ALA A 81 -13.85 -0.86 7.66
N LEU A 82 -14.30 -0.18 6.60
CA LEU A 82 -15.60 0.49 6.55
C LEU A 82 -16.71 -0.46 6.08
N ASN A 83 -17.84 -0.48 6.78
CA ASN A 83 -19.02 -1.25 6.35
C ASN A 83 -19.65 -0.59 5.11
N PRO A 84 -19.65 -1.26 3.93
CA PRO A 84 -20.11 -0.66 2.67
C PRO A 84 -21.61 -0.39 2.65
N THR A 85 -22.40 -1.04 3.51
CA THR A 85 -23.86 -0.91 3.58
C THR A 85 -24.33 0.07 4.66
N MET A 86 -23.41 0.65 5.44
CA MET A 86 -23.71 1.59 6.51
C MET A 86 -23.26 3.01 6.15
N ARG A 87 -24.04 4.02 6.51
CA ARG A 87 -23.70 5.43 6.28
C ARG A 87 -22.50 5.84 7.16
N ILE A 88 -21.68 6.72 6.65
CA ILE A 88 -20.45 7.21 7.30
C ILE A 88 -20.74 7.74 8.71
N GLY A 89 -21.70 8.66 8.85
CA GLY A 89 -22.01 9.26 10.16
C GLY A 89 -22.44 8.22 11.21
N ARG A 90 -23.12 7.14 10.79
CA ARG A 90 -23.52 6.07 11.72
C ARG A 90 -22.30 5.26 12.19
N GLN A 91 -21.35 4.96 11.30
CA GLN A 91 -20.14 4.22 11.65
C GLN A 91 -19.29 4.99 12.66
N VAL A 92 -19.08 6.29 12.43
CA VAL A 92 -18.31 7.14 13.35
C VAL A 92 -19.04 7.29 14.70
N ALA A 93 -20.37 7.48 14.70
CA ALA A 93 -21.16 7.58 15.92
C ALA A 93 -21.14 6.26 16.73
N GLU A 94 -21.22 5.10 16.07
CA GLU A 94 -21.18 3.79 16.70
C GLU A 94 -19.84 3.54 17.42
N ALA A 95 -18.73 4.01 16.87
CA ALA A 95 -17.43 3.96 17.53
C ALA A 95 -17.45 4.76 18.85
N ALA A 96 -18.01 5.95 18.87
CA ALA A 96 -18.16 6.78 20.05
C ALA A 96 -19.13 6.17 21.09
N GLU A 97 -20.28 5.66 20.63
CA GLU A 97 -21.26 4.97 21.49
C GLU A 97 -20.60 3.78 22.21
N SER A 98 -19.88 2.94 21.44
CA SER A 98 -19.25 1.72 21.96
C SER A 98 -18.11 2.00 22.92
N ALA A 99 -17.26 2.99 22.63
CA ALA A 99 -16.06 3.26 23.42
C ALA A 99 -16.34 4.13 24.67
N LEU A 100 -17.27 5.08 24.56
CA LEU A 100 -17.50 6.11 25.58
C LEU A 100 -18.87 5.98 26.25
N GLY A 101 -19.73 5.08 25.80
CA GLY A 101 -21.09 4.92 26.35
C GLY A 101 -22.01 6.11 26.04
N LEU A 102 -21.73 6.89 25.01
CA LEU A 102 -22.51 8.08 24.67
C LEU A 102 -23.92 7.73 24.20
N LYS A 103 -24.87 8.62 24.47
CA LYS A 103 -26.21 8.50 23.89
C LYS A 103 -26.17 8.74 22.38
N PRO A 104 -27.14 8.20 21.62
CA PRO A 104 -27.14 8.31 20.15
C PRO A 104 -27.09 9.76 19.60
N GLU A 105 -27.64 10.74 20.32
CA GLU A 105 -27.59 12.15 19.92
C GLU A 105 -26.19 12.72 20.13
N GLU A 106 -25.61 12.53 21.31
CA GLU A 106 -24.24 12.96 21.65
C GLU A 106 -23.21 12.32 20.72
N ALA A 107 -23.38 11.03 20.40
CA ALA A 107 -22.52 10.31 19.48
C ALA A 107 -22.60 10.84 18.03
N ARG A 108 -23.78 11.29 17.57
CA ARG A 108 -23.95 11.93 16.26
C ARG A 108 -23.26 13.28 16.19
N ASP A 109 -23.37 14.09 17.24
CA ASP A 109 -22.73 15.40 17.30
C ASP A 109 -21.22 15.22 17.32
N ARG A 110 -20.70 14.27 18.11
CA ARG A 110 -19.28 13.91 18.10
C ARG A 110 -18.83 13.41 16.74
N ALA A 111 -19.60 12.56 16.07
CA ALA A 111 -19.26 12.07 14.74
C ALA A 111 -19.10 13.23 13.73
N LEU A 112 -19.99 14.21 13.77
CA LEU A 112 -19.90 15.38 12.91
C LEU A 112 -18.68 16.25 13.25
N GLU A 113 -18.39 16.44 14.54
CA GLU A 113 -17.22 17.16 15.02
C GLU A 113 -15.91 16.50 14.52
N GLU A 114 -15.78 15.19 14.72
CA GLU A 114 -14.57 14.47 14.28
C GLU A 114 -14.40 14.48 12.76
N LEU A 115 -15.49 14.36 11.99
CA LEU A 115 -15.42 14.50 10.52
C LEU A 115 -14.97 15.89 10.06
N ARG A 116 -15.35 16.95 10.79
CA ARG A 116 -14.82 18.32 10.56
C ARG A 116 -13.34 18.41 10.91
N ARG A 117 -12.95 17.87 12.06
CA ARG A 117 -11.57 17.88 12.56
C ARG A 117 -10.60 17.17 11.60
N VAL A 118 -10.99 16.04 11.05
CA VAL A 118 -10.20 15.35 10.03
C VAL A 118 -10.38 15.93 8.62
N GLN A 119 -11.02 17.10 8.49
CA GLN A 119 -11.16 17.86 7.26
C GLN A 119 -11.86 17.06 6.13
N VAL A 120 -12.89 16.29 6.44
CA VAL A 120 -13.74 15.68 5.41
C VAL A 120 -14.54 16.78 4.71
N PRO A 121 -14.50 16.89 3.36
CA PRO A 121 -15.24 17.92 2.65
C PRO A 121 -16.76 17.80 2.86
N GLN A 122 -17.42 18.94 3.17
CA GLN A 122 -18.87 19.01 3.42
C GLN A 122 -19.35 17.95 4.43
N PRO A 123 -18.87 17.96 5.67
CA PRO A 123 -19.10 16.89 6.65
C PRO A 123 -20.58 16.67 6.92
N GLU A 124 -21.44 17.69 6.89
CA GLU A 124 -22.89 17.59 7.05
C GLU A 124 -23.58 16.80 5.92
N SER A 125 -22.97 16.79 4.74
CA SER A 125 -23.39 15.96 3.60
C SER A 125 -22.74 14.57 3.69
N ALA A 126 -21.45 14.51 4.08
CA ALA A 126 -20.67 13.29 4.14
C ALA A 126 -21.24 12.26 5.13
N VAL A 127 -21.79 12.70 6.27
CA VAL A 127 -22.46 11.81 7.26
C VAL A 127 -23.58 10.96 6.65
N LYS A 128 -24.21 11.41 5.56
CA LYS A 128 -25.31 10.72 4.87
C LYS A 128 -24.83 9.79 3.76
N LYS A 129 -23.57 9.89 3.34
CA LYS A 129 -22.97 9.09 2.27
C LYS A 129 -22.59 7.70 2.76
N TYR A 130 -22.40 6.79 1.79
CA TYR A 130 -21.81 5.47 1.99
C TYR A 130 -20.35 5.48 1.58
N PRO A 131 -19.50 4.51 2.05
CA PRO A 131 -18.08 4.49 1.73
C PRO A 131 -17.75 4.53 0.24
N HIS A 132 -18.51 3.84 -0.60
CA HIS A 132 -18.29 3.80 -2.06
C HIS A 132 -18.52 5.15 -2.76
N GLN A 133 -19.14 6.14 -2.09
CA GLN A 133 -19.38 7.48 -2.62
C GLN A 133 -18.25 8.48 -2.28
N LEU A 134 -17.20 8.01 -1.61
CA LEU A 134 -16.06 8.80 -1.18
C LEU A 134 -14.79 8.40 -1.94
N SER A 135 -13.87 9.36 -2.14
CA SER A 135 -12.52 9.07 -2.64
C SER A 135 -11.68 8.27 -1.63
N GLY A 136 -10.53 7.72 -2.07
CA GLY A 136 -9.61 6.99 -1.19
C GLY A 136 -9.17 7.81 0.01
N GLY A 137 -8.67 9.02 -0.20
CA GLY A 137 -8.26 9.92 0.88
C GLY A 137 -9.41 10.34 1.80
N GLN A 138 -10.64 10.53 1.27
CA GLN A 138 -11.81 10.81 2.10
C GLN A 138 -12.19 9.61 2.99
N ARG A 139 -12.10 8.38 2.48
CA ARG A 139 -12.34 7.17 3.28
C ARG A 139 -11.29 7.03 4.38
N GLN A 140 -10.03 7.35 4.08
CA GLN A 140 -8.95 7.34 5.07
C GLN A 140 -9.24 8.34 6.19
N ARG A 141 -9.61 9.57 5.84
CA ARG A 141 -10.03 10.60 6.84
C ARG A 141 -11.21 10.14 7.69
N VAL A 142 -12.20 9.46 7.10
CA VAL A 142 -13.32 8.89 7.85
C VAL A 142 -12.86 7.81 8.82
N MET A 143 -11.95 6.93 8.42
CA MET A 143 -11.40 5.89 9.30
C MET A 143 -10.62 6.51 10.47
N ILE A 144 -9.87 7.58 10.22
CA ILE A 144 -9.21 8.36 11.28
C ILE A 144 -10.28 8.99 12.20
N ALA A 145 -11.36 9.59 11.65
CA ALA A 145 -12.45 10.13 12.45
C ALA A 145 -13.10 9.08 13.36
N MET A 146 -13.30 7.85 12.86
CA MET A 146 -13.81 6.73 13.67
C MET A 146 -12.87 6.41 14.85
N ALA A 147 -11.56 6.34 14.59
CA ALA A 147 -10.57 6.10 15.64
C ALA A 147 -10.56 7.25 16.66
N MET A 148 -10.62 8.51 16.22
CA MET A 148 -10.61 9.68 17.08
C MET A 148 -11.90 9.85 17.88
N ALA A 149 -13.04 9.38 17.36
CA ALA A 149 -14.32 9.41 18.04
C ALA A 149 -14.32 8.57 19.33
N MET A 150 -13.43 7.58 19.42
CA MET A 150 -13.23 6.73 20.61
C MET A 150 -12.42 7.41 21.72
N ASP A 151 -11.90 8.63 21.50
CA ASP A 151 -11.04 9.38 22.42
C ASP A 151 -9.82 8.57 22.90
N PRO A 152 -8.96 8.09 21.97
CA PRO A 152 -7.86 7.20 22.33
C PRO A 152 -6.74 7.92 23.06
N GLU A 153 -6.09 7.22 24.00
CA GLU A 153 -4.81 7.59 24.60
C GLU A 153 -3.63 7.01 23.80
N LEU A 154 -3.90 5.93 23.02
CA LEU A 154 -2.97 5.29 22.09
C LEU A 154 -3.64 5.12 20.73
N LEU A 155 -3.06 5.73 19.69
CA LEU A 155 -3.45 5.51 18.30
C LEU A 155 -2.47 4.56 17.63
N ILE A 156 -2.97 3.48 17.05
CA ILE A 156 -2.20 2.52 16.27
C ILE A 156 -2.52 2.75 14.80
N CYS A 157 -1.53 3.08 13.99
CA CYS A 157 -1.66 3.30 12.56
C CYS A 157 -0.94 2.17 11.81
N ASP A 158 -1.68 1.25 11.19
CA ASP A 158 -1.09 0.16 10.41
C ASP A 158 -1.13 0.54 8.93
N GLU A 159 0.02 0.96 8.41
CA GLU A 159 0.23 1.41 7.02
C GLU A 159 -0.83 2.41 6.51
N PRO A 160 -1.08 3.53 7.20
CA PRO A 160 -2.24 4.38 6.95
C PRO A 160 -2.22 5.13 5.61
N THR A 161 -1.13 5.07 4.85
CA THR A 161 -0.93 5.81 3.60
C THR A 161 -0.71 4.94 2.38
N THR A 162 -0.60 3.62 2.52
CA THR A 162 -0.18 2.68 1.45
C THR A 162 -1.07 2.71 0.20
N ALA A 163 -2.36 3.01 0.32
CA ALA A 163 -3.31 3.03 -0.80
C ALA A 163 -3.56 4.45 -1.37
N LEU A 164 -2.76 5.43 -0.96
CA LEU A 164 -2.93 6.84 -1.33
C LEU A 164 -1.82 7.29 -2.29
N ASP A 165 -2.13 8.31 -3.08
CA ASP A 165 -1.09 9.02 -3.83
C ASP A 165 -0.21 9.86 -2.88
N HIS A 166 1.00 10.17 -3.32
CA HIS A 166 2.04 10.79 -2.50
C HIS A 166 1.56 12.10 -1.83
N SER A 167 0.87 12.99 -2.55
CA SER A 167 0.41 14.26 -1.98
C SER A 167 -0.65 14.07 -0.89
N VAL A 168 -1.62 13.19 -1.14
CA VAL A 168 -2.66 12.86 -0.15
C VAL A 168 -2.08 12.10 1.03
N ALA A 169 -1.06 11.24 0.80
CA ALA A 169 -0.36 10.54 1.87
C ALA A 169 0.25 11.52 2.87
N PHE A 170 0.97 12.54 2.40
CA PHE A 170 1.57 13.56 3.29
C PHE A 170 0.53 14.40 4.01
N GLU A 171 -0.59 14.77 3.35
CA GLU A 171 -1.71 15.43 4.04
C GLU A 171 -2.29 14.58 5.20
N ILE A 172 -2.35 13.25 5.02
CA ILE A 172 -2.79 12.34 6.08
C ILE A 172 -1.75 12.22 7.20
N LEU A 173 -0.45 12.22 6.88
CA LEU A 173 0.62 12.20 7.88
C LEU A 173 0.62 13.48 8.73
N ASP A 174 0.47 14.65 8.10
CA ASP A 174 0.33 15.94 8.80
C ASP A 174 -0.90 15.92 9.72
N LEU A 175 -2.03 15.47 9.21
CA LEU A 175 -3.26 15.34 10.01
C LEU A 175 -3.06 14.45 11.25
N LEU A 176 -2.43 13.28 11.08
CA LEU A 176 -2.17 12.35 12.20
C LEU A 176 -1.24 12.98 13.25
N ARG A 177 -0.21 13.71 12.80
CA ARG A 177 0.74 14.38 13.67
C ARG A 177 0.07 15.55 14.44
N ASP A 178 -0.79 16.31 13.77
CA ASP A 178 -1.53 17.41 14.40
C ASP A 178 -2.51 16.87 15.45
N LEU A 179 -3.28 15.81 15.12
CA LEU A 179 -4.19 15.15 16.06
C LEU A 179 -3.45 14.55 17.25
N GLN A 180 -2.28 13.93 17.03
CA GLN A 180 -1.44 13.39 18.10
C GLN A 180 -0.99 14.49 19.07
N ARG A 181 -0.51 15.63 18.53
CA ARG A 181 -0.05 16.77 19.34
C ARG A 181 -1.20 17.44 20.09
N GLU A 182 -2.32 17.68 19.40
CA GLU A 182 -3.51 18.33 19.99
C GLU A 182 -4.04 17.54 21.20
N ARG A 183 -4.07 16.21 21.09
CA ARG A 183 -4.61 15.34 22.15
C ARG A 183 -3.54 14.82 23.12
N GLY A 184 -2.27 15.01 22.81
CA GLY A 184 -1.16 14.48 23.60
C GLY A 184 -1.14 12.94 23.65
N MET A 185 -1.76 12.24 22.69
CA MET A 185 -1.83 10.79 22.68
C MET A 185 -0.50 10.15 22.21
N ALA A 186 -0.24 8.93 22.67
CA ALA A 186 0.83 8.10 22.11
C ALA A 186 0.43 7.59 20.73
N MET A 187 1.41 7.41 19.83
CA MET A 187 1.16 6.84 18.50
C MET A 187 2.14 5.70 18.20
N LEU A 188 1.62 4.54 17.81
CA LEU A 188 2.38 3.46 17.19
C LEU A 188 2.13 3.50 15.69
N PHE A 189 3.17 3.84 14.92
CA PHE A 189 3.09 4.02 13.49
C PHE A 189 3.79 2.87 12.76
N ILE A 190 3.05 2.05 12.04
CA ILE A 190 3.59 0.93 11.27
C ILE A 190 3.67 1.34 9.81
N SER A 191 4.86 1.24 9.23
CA SER A 191 5.08 1.51 7.82
C SER A 191 6.32 0.76 7.29
N HIS A 192 6.36 0.54 5.99
CA HIS A 192 7.55 0.17 5.24
C HIS A 192 8.15 1.36 4.47
N ASP A 193 7.45 2.50 4.49
CA ASP A 193 7.88 3.75 3.85
C ASP A 193 8.65 4.62 4.83
N TRP A 194 9.96 4.76 4.58
CA TRP A 194 10.85 5.55 5.40
C TRP A 194 10.63 7.06 5.32
N GLU A 195 10.05 7.57 4.23
CA GLU A 195 9.68 8.98 4.12
C GLU A 195 8.52 9.30 5.07
N ALA A 196 7.52 8.42 5.09
CA ALA A 196 6.42 8.51 6.03
C ALA A 196 6.90 8.40 7.50
N VAL A 197 7.82 7.47 7.78
CA VAL A 197 8.44 7.31 9.11
C VAL A 197 9.22 8.56 9.51
N ALA A 198 10.05 9.09 8.62
CA ALA A 198 10.82 10.32 8.86
C ALA A 198 9.93 11.53 9.17
N HIS A 199 8.71 11.54 8.61
CA HIS A 199 7.77 12.64 8.78
C HIS A 199 7.07 12.66 10.14
N VAL A 200 6.81 11.48 10.75
CA VAL A 200 5.96 11.40 11.95
C VAL A 200 6.65 10.85 13.19
N ALA A 201 7.71 10.05 13.06
CA ALA A 201 8.27 9.28 14.16
C ALA A 201 9.30 10.05 14.99
N ASP A 202 9.32 9.78 16.30
CA ASP A 202 10.37 10.21 17.23
C ASP A 202 11.37 9.08 17.49
N GLN A 203 10.85 7.84 17.56
CA GLN A 203 11.61 6.61 17.80
C GLN A 203 11.28 5.58 16.73
N VAL A 204 12.23 4.71 16.43
CA VAL A 204 12.09 3.66 15.43
C VAL A 204 12.48 2.32 16.02
N ILE A 205 11.68 1.29 15.76
CA ILE A 205 11.98 -0.12 16.04
C ILE A 205 11.99 -0.87 14.72
N VAL A 206 13.10 -1.52 14.40
CA VAL A 206 13.28 -2.30 13.17
C VAL A 206 13.06 -3.78 13.48
N LEU A 207 12.05 -4.37 12.84
CA LEU A 207 11.71 -5.79 12.99
C LEU A 207 12.16 -6.61 11.79
N ARG A 208 12.73 -7.77 12.05
CA ARG A 208 13.02 -8.80 11.06
C ARG A 208 12.66 -10.17 11.59
N GLN A 209 11.83 -10.93 10.86
CA GLN A 209 11.44 -12.30 11.21
C GLN A 209 10.97 -12.48 12.68
N GLY A 210 10.25 -11.48 13.19
CA GLY A 210 9.69 -11.49 14.55
C GLY A 210 10.66 -11.04 15.65
N GLU A 211 11.84 -10.56 15.32
CA GLU A 211 12.84 -10.09 16.28
C GLU A 211 13.19 -8.63 16.05
N VAL A 212 13.49 -7.90 17.12
CA VAL A 212 14.02 -6.54 17.03
C VAL A 212 15.47 -6.61 16.61
N VAL A 213 15.78 -6.02 15.45
CA VAL A 213 17.15 -5.95 14.93
C VAL A 213 17.85 -4.69 15.41
N GLU A 214 17.14 -3.57 15.42
CA GLU A 214 17.65 -2.28 15.83
C GLU A 214 16.54 -1.41 16.41
N SER A 215 16.85 -0.56 17.37
CA SER A 215 15.93 0.45 17.89
C SER A 215 16.72 1.66 18.38
N GLY A 216 16.09 2.85 18.28
CA GLY A 216 16.69 4.10 18.70
C GLY A 216 15.86 5.31 18.28
N SER A 217 16.40 6.50 18.49
CA SER A 217 15.81 7.71 17.93
C SER A 217 15.75 7.65 16.40
N LEU A 218 14.85 8.41 15.81
CA LEU A 218 14.74 8.52 14.35
C LEU A 218 16.08 8.83 13.70
N ASP A 219 16.83 9.79 14.26
CA ASP A 219 18.15 10.19 13.75
C ASP A 219 19.17 9.08 13.81
N GLU A 220 19.25 8.34 14.93
CA GLU A 220 20.19 7.24 15.08
C GLU A 220 19.94 6.13 14.05
N VAL A 221 18.68 5.73 13.87
CA VAL A 221 18.33 4.61 12.98
C VAL A 221 18.40 5.01 11.50
N MET A 222 18.03 6.25 11.14
CA MET A 222 18.06 6.68 9.74
C MET A 222 19.42 7.14 9.25
N ASN A 223 20.18 7.89 10.08
CA ASN A 223 21.41 8.51 9.66
C ASN A 223 22.66 7.75 10.12
N HIS A 224 22.52 6.94 11.18
CA HIS A 224 23.62 6.17 11.78
C HIS A 224 23.26 4.69 12.03
N PRO A 225 22.66 3.99 11.05
CA PRO A 225 22.24 2.60 11.23
C PRO A 225 23.44 1.68 11.50
N LYS A 226 23.34 0.86 12.55
CA LYS A 226 24.41 -0.04 13.00
C LYS A 226 24.27 -1.43 12.39
N GLN A 227 23.05 -1.84 12.09
CA GLN A 227 22.76 -3.21 11.64
C GLN A 227 22.72 -3.29 10.10
N PRO A 228 23.39 -4.30 9.51
CA PRO A 228 23.38 -4.50 8.04
C PRO A 228 21.97 -4.56 7.45
N TYR A 229 21.02 -5.15 8.18
CA TYR A 229 19.63 -5.22 7.75
C TYR A 229 18.99 -3.83 7.63
N THR A 230 19.17 -2.96 8.61
CA THR A 230 18.69 -1.57 8.61
C THR A 230 19.33 -0.77 7.47
N GLN A 231 20.65 -0.92 7.31
CA GLN A 231 21.40 -0.30 6.20
C GLN A 231 20.84 -0.73 4.85
N GLY A 232 20.56 -2.02 4.68
CA GLY A 232 19.97 -2.57 3.47
C GLY A 232 18.57 -2.02 3.19
N LEU A 233 17.70 -1.94 4.21
CA LEU A 233 16.38 -1.35 4.07
C LEU A 233 16.41 0.13 3.64
N LEU A 234 17.33 0.90 4.20
CA LEU A 234 17.51 2.31 3.87
C LEU A 234 18.11 2.50 2.47
N ALA A 235 19.10 1.69 2.10
CA ALA A 235 19.80 1.77 0.82
C ALA A 235 18.99 1.23 -0.37
N SER A 236 18.01 0.35 -0.14
CA SER A 236 17.15 -0.20 -1.19
C SER A 236 16.14 0.82 -1.74
N ARG A 237 16.07 2.04 -1.17
CA ARG A 237 15.25 3.13 -1.69
C ARG A 237 15.90 3.75 -2.94
N PRO A 238 15.09 4.20 -3.92
CA PRO A 238 15.62 5.01 -5.01
C PRO A 238 16.35 6.25 -4.45
N PRO A 239 17.58 6.54 -4.89
CA PRO A 239 18.28 7.73 -4.43
C PRO A 239 17.64 9.00 -5.00
N GLU A 240 17.73 10.10 -4.28
CA GLU A 240 17.25 11.41 -4.74
C GLU A 240 18.02 11.89 -6.00
N GLN A 241 19.28 11.52 -6.11
CA GLN A 241 20.15 11.86 -7.23
C GLN A 241 20.82 10.62 -7.79
N GLY A 242 21.03 10.64 -9.11
CA GLY A 242 21.62 9.52 -9.84
C GLY A 242 20.60 8.43 -10.18
N LYS A 243 20.99 7.55 -11.08
CA LYS A 243 20.21 6.37 -11.48
C LYS A 243 21.13 5.16 -11.51
N PRO A 244 21.30 4.47 -10.37
CA PRO A 244 22.13 3.29 -10.34
C PRO A 244 21.59 2.23 -11.31
N ILE A 245 22.48 1.44 -11.89
CA ILE A 245 22.10 0.31 -12.76
C ILE A 245 21.23 -0.67 -11.98
N ARG A 246 21.61 -0.94 -10.73
CA ARG A 246 20.90 -1.80 -9.81
C ARG A 246 20.80 -1.14 -8.44
N LEU A 247 19.60 -1.09 -7.87
CA LEU A 247 19.44 -0.74 -6.46
C LEU A 247 19.99 -1.87 -5.60
N PRO A 248 20.73 -1.58 -4.53
CA PRO A 248 21.16 -2.59 -3.59
C PRO A 248 19.94 -3.22 -2.91
N THR A 249 20.04 -4.49 -2.60
CA THR A 249 19.00 -5.22 -1.86
C THR A 249 19.41 -5.38 -0.40
N VAL A 250 18.44 -5.65 0.47
CA VAL A 250 18.70 -6.02 1.86
C VAL A 250 19.65 -7.21 1.95
N GLN A 251 19.51 -8.19 1.04
CA GLN A 251 20.36 -9.37 1.02
C GLN A 251 21.83 -9.05 0.70
N ASP A 252 22.09 -8.07 -0.20
CA ASP A 252 23.46 -7.65 -0.49
C ASP A 252 24.20 -7.18 0.79
N PHE A 253 23.51 -6.40 1.63
CA PHE A 253 24.06 -5.93 2.91
C PHE A 253 24.27 -7.06 3.92
N LEU A 254 23.36 -8.04 3.96
CA LEU A 254 23.50 -9.20 4.84
C LEU A 254 24.65 -10.12 4.43
N ASP A 255 24.92 -10.20 3.13
CA ASP A 255 26.02 -10.98 2.54
C ASP A 255 27.34 -10.19 2.49
N GLY A 256 27.34 -8.93 2.95
CA GLY A 256 28.53 -8.06 2.93
C GLY A 256 28.96 -7.62 1.54
N ILE A 257 28.02 -7.64 0.56
CA ILE A 257 28.26 -7.20 -0.82
C ILE A 257 28.17 -5.67 -0.87
N ALA A 258 29.22 -5.01 -1.31
CA ALA A 258 29.23 -3.55 -1.47
C ALA A 258 28.22 -3.12 -2.55
N PRO A 259 27.44 -2.03 -2.31
CA PRO A 259 26.55 -1.50 -3.32
C PRO A 259 27.29 -1.14 -4.62
N GLU A 260 26.71 -1.49 -5.76
CA GLU A 260 27.23 -1.08 -7.05
C GLU A 260 26.98 0.41 -7.25
N THR A 261 28.04 1.19 -7.53
CA THR A 261 27.98 2.65 -7.69
C THR A 261 27.86 3.09 -9.16
N SER A 262 27.85 2.13 -10.10
CA SER A 262 27.73 2.45 -11.52
C SER A 262 26.35 3.04 -11.85
N GLU A 263 26.36 4.17 -12.56
CA GLU A 263 25.14 4.83 -13.01
C GLU A 263 24.60 4.22 -14.31
N ARG A 264 23.28 4.18 -14.43
CA ARG A 264 22.62 3.80 -15.66
C ARG A 264 22.96 4.82 -16.75
N PRO A 265 23.39 4.38 -17.96
CA PRO A 265 23.62 5.31 -19.07
C PRO A 265 22.38 6.15 -19.33
N VAL A 266 22.60 7.42 -19.63
CA VAL A 266 21.53 8.32 -20.06
C VAL A 266 20.96 7.77 -21.37
N PHE A 267 19.63 7.76 -21.49
CA PHE A 267 18.98 7.37 -22.74
C PHE A 267 19.30 8.41 -23.81
N GLU A 268 20.05 8.02 -24.84
CA GLU A 268 20.50 8.91 -25.91
C GLU A 268 19.54 8.98 -27.11
N GLY A 269 18.36 8.37 -26.99
CA GLY A 269 17.37 8.27 -28.04
C GLY A 269 17.35 6.89 -28.70
N GLY A 270 16.26 6.58 -29.37
CA GLY A 270 16.01 5.29 -30.00
C GLY A 270 14.94 5.41 -31.08
N THR A 271 14.58 4.29 -31.68
CA THR A 271 13.45 4.24 -32.61
C THR A 271 12.14 4.51 -31.87
N GLU A 272 11.32 5.43 -32.37
CA GLU A 272 9.97 5.68 -31.86
C GLU A 272 9.13 4.41 -32.00
N ILE A 273 8.66 3.86 -30.85
CA ILE A 273 7.80 2.67 -30.83
C ILE A 273 6.35 2.99 -30.51
N LEU A 274 6.11 4.04 -29.73
CA LEU A 274 4.77 4.49 -29.38
C LEU A 274 4.69 6.01 -29.49
N SER A 275 3.70 6.51 -30.24
CA SER A 275 3.38 7.93 -30.35
C SER A 275 1.91 8.15 -29.99
N VAL A 276 1.67 9.11 -29.11
CA VAL A 276 0.34 9.57 -28.74
C VAL A 276 0.24 11.04 -29.06
N ARG A 277 -0.79 11.43 -29.83
CA ARG A 277 -1.00 12.82 -30.23
C ARG A 277 -2.42 13.27 -29.99
N GLY A 278 -2.58 14.37 -29.27
CA GLY A 278 -3.87 15.02 -29.02
C GLY A 278 -4.90 14.11 -28.34
N LEU A 279 -4.49 13.14 -27.52
CA LEU A 279 -5.38 12.14 -26.92
C LEU A 279 -6.42 12.78 -26.04
N ARG A 280 -7.70 12.51 -26.33
CA ARG A 280 -8.86 13.06 -25.61
C ARG A 280 -9.78 11.95 -25.15
N LYS A 281 -10.32 12.08 -23.92
CA LYS A 281 -11.30 11.16 -23.36
C LYS A 281 -12.24 11.86 -22.38
N SER A 282 -13.52 11.58 -22.46
CA SER A 282 -14.55 12.04 -21.54
C SER A 282 -15.36 10.86 -21.00
N PHE A 283 -15.87 10.96 -19.79
CA PHE A 283 -16.83 10.02 -19.21
C PHE A 283 -18.10 10.75 -18.81
N LYS A 284 -19.23 10.32 -19.35
CA LYS A 284 -20.56 10.95 -19.08
C LYS A 284 -20.55 12.47 -19.28
N GLY A 285 -19.83 12.95 -20.30
CA GLY A 285 -19.71 14.37 -20.61
C GLY A 285 -18.65 15.13 -19.83
N THR A 286 -17.99 14.51 -18.83
CA THR A 286 -16.88 15.12 -18.10
C THR A 286 -15.56 14.78 -18.78
N PRO A 287 -14.82 15.77 -19.31
CA PRO A 287 -13.54 15.53 -19.95
C PRO A 287 -12.49 15.18 -18.89
N ILE A 288 -11.70 14.11 -19.18
CA ILE A 288 -10.60 13.63 -18.34
C ILE A 288 -9.25 13.84 -19.02
N LEU A 289 -9.18 13.58 -20.36
CA LEU A 289 -7.99 13.84 -21.14
C LEU A 289 -8.25 15.00 -22.10
N HIS A 290 -7.41 16.02 -22.07
CA HIS A 290 -7.59 17.29 -22.76
C HIS A 290 -6.71 17.49 -23.99
N GLY A 291 -6.15 16.42 -24.55
CA GLY A 291 -5.20 16.49 -25.66
C GLY A 291 -3.78 16.21 -25.17
N VAL A 292 -3.52 14.96 -24.81
CA VAL A 292 -2.21 14.53 -24.28
C VAL A 292 -1.32 14.07 -25.41
N ASP A 293 -0.07 14.53 -25.40
CA ASP A 293 0.96 14.19 -26.38
C ASP A 293 2.19 13.61 -25.67
N PHE A 294 2.71 12.49 -26.17
CA PHE A 294 4.00 11.94 -25.76
C PHE A 294 4.47 10.87 -26.75
N VAL A 295 5.77 10.58 -26.67
CA VAL A 295 6.43 9.55 -27.47
C VAL A 295 7.21 8.62 -26.52
N VAL A 296 7.29 7.34 -26.86
CA VAL A 296 8.15 6.36 -26.17
C VAL A 296 9.04 5.70 -27.21
N HIS A 297 10.33 5.63 -26.92
CA HIS A 297 11.32 5.02 -27.78
C HIS A 297 11.70 3.61 -27.33
N GLU A 298 12.32 2.84 -28.19
CA GLU A 298 12.80 1.51 -27.86
C GLU A 298 13.86 1.56 -26.76
N GLY A 299 13.68 0.77 -25.70
CA GLY A 299 14.56 0.77 -24.52
C GLY A 299 14.31 1.90 -23.53
N GLU A 300 13.37 2.82 -23.81
CA GLU A 300 13.01 3.92 -22.91
C GLU A 300 12.00 3.49 -21.86
N THR A 301 12.10 4.09 -20.66
CA THR A 301 11.05 4.06 -19.65
C THR A 301 10.49 5.48 -19.47
N LEU A 302 9.24 5.69 -19.89
CA LEU A 302 8.53 6.95 -19.71
C LEU A 302 7.68 6.92 -18.44
N GLY A 303 7.92 7.85 -17.52
CA GLY A 303 7.10 8.02 -16.30
C GLY A 303 5.93 8.96 -16.53
N LEU A 304 4.69 8.51 -16.25
CA LEU A 304 3.50 9.38 -16.19
C LEU A 304 3.20 9.72 -14.73
N VAL A 305 3.38 10.99 -14.36
CA VAL A 305 3.21 11.50 -12.99
C VAL A 305 2.01 12.46 -12.93
N GLY A 306 1.34 12.49 -11.80
CA GLY A 306 0.21 13.41 -11.54
C GLY A 306 -0.66 12.92 -10.39
N ALA A 307 -1.51 13.80 -9.88
CA ALA A 307 -2.46 13.51 -8.80
C ALA A 307 -3.44 12.40 -9.15
N SER A 308 -4.09 11.84 -8.13
CA SER A 308 -5.18 10.87 -8.32
C SER A 308 -6.31 11.51 -9.15
N GLY A 309 -6.83 10.76 -10.13
CA GLY A 309 -7.88 11.28 -11.03
C GLY A 309 -7.35 12.13 -12.20
N SER A 310 -6.05 12.38 -12.34
CA SER A 310 -5.47 13.16 -13.46
C SER A 310 -5.54 12.46 -14.83
N GLY A 311 -6.02 11.21 -14.89
CA GLY A 311 -6.20 10.49 -16.16
C GLY A 311 -5.09 9.50 -16.52
N LYS A 312 -4.07 9.28 -15.68
CA LYS A 312 -2.96 8.33 -15.92
C LYS A 312 -3.45 6.93 -16.33
N SER A 313 -4.34 6.36 -15.53
CA SER A 313 -4.92 5.03 -15.81
C SER A 313 -5.82 5.04 -17.05
N THR A 314 -6.46 6.18 -17.36
CA THR A 314 -7.26 6.34 -18.57
C THR A 314 -6.37 6.32 -19.82
N ILE A 315 -5.21 6.99 -19.77
CA ILE A 315 -4.21 6.92 -20.86
C ILE A 315 -3.80 5.48 -21.08
N ALA A 316 -3.35 4.79 -20.02
CA ALA A 316 -2.90 3.40 -20.11
C ALA A 316 -3.99 2.45 -20.67
N ARG A 317 -5.25 2.62 -20.25
CA ARG A 317 -6.38 1.86 -20.80
C ARG A 317 -6.67 2.17 -22.27
N CYS A 318 -6.48 3.41 -22.71
CA CYS A 318 -6.59 3.77 -24.13
C CYS A 318 -5.49 3.09 -24.94
N LEU A 319 -4.25 3.04 -24.45
CA LEU A 319 -3.12 2.39 -25.15
C LEU A 319 -3.36 0.91 -25.42
N VAL A 320 -3.93 0.19 -24.46
CA VAL A 320 -4.23 -1.24 -24.60
C VAL A 320 -5.62 -1.52 -25.21
N GLY A 321 -6.36 -0.46 -25.55
CA GLY A 321 -7.68 -0.57 -26.18
C GLY A 321 -8.81 -1.05 -25.26
N LEU A 322 -8.63 -0.98 -23.95
CA LEU A 322 -9.70 -1.19 -22.93
C LEU A 322 -10.68 -0.03 -22.92
N GLU A 323 -10.21 1.18 -23.23
CA GLU A 323 -11.01 2.37 -23.43
C GLU A 323 -10.83 2.90 -24.84
N GLN A 324 -11.90 3.33 -25.49
CA GLN A 324 -11.83 3.98 -26.79
C GLN A 324 -11.62 5.49 -26.58
N PRO A 325 -10.56 6.10 -27.15
CA PRO A 325 -10.41 7.56 -27.08
C PRO A 325 -11.53 8.28 -27.84
N ASP A 326 -11.87 9.49 -27.42
CA ASP A 326 -12.86 10.34 -28.09
C ASP A 326 -12.19 11.17 -29.21
N GLY A 327 -10.87 11.31 -29.18
CA GLY A 327 -10.08 12.01 -30.20
C GLY A 327 -8.58 11.82 -29.99
N GLY A 328 -7.82 12.23 -30.97
CA GLY A 328 -6.38 12.04 -31.03
C GLY A 328 -5.98 10.78 -31.79
N GLU A 329 -4.70 10.45 -31.72
CA GLU A 329 -4.09 9.33 -32.44
C GLU A 329 -3.13 8.57 -31.53
N ILE A 330 -3.17 7.23 -31.63
CA ILE A 330 -2.20 6.34 -30.97
C ILE A 330 -1.56 5.48 -32.06
N THR A 331 -0.25 5.62 -32.21
CA THR A 331 0.53 4.88 -33.20
C THR A 331 1.56 4.00 -32.48
N TYR A 332 1.59 2.72 -32.79
CA TYR A 332 2.56 1.75 -32.27
C TYR A 332 3.33 1.14 -33.44
N ARG A 333 4.67 1.27 -33.45
CA ARG A 333 5.57 0.84 -34.52
C ARG A 333 5.07 1.23 -35.92
N GLY A 334 4.64 2.49 -36.05
CA GLY A 334 4.15 3.06 -37.32
C GLY A 334 2.71 2.66 -37.66
N THR A 335 2.05 1.83 -36.88
CA THR A 335 0.66 1.41 -37.13
C THR A 335 -0.29 2.12 -36.15
N ARG A 336 -1.34 2.72 -36.70
CA ARG A 336 -2.39 3.36 -35.88
C ARG A 336 -3.25 2.33 -35.19
N ILE A 337 -3.25 2.32 -33.83
CA ILE A 337 -3.89 1.28 -33.01
C ILE A 337 -5.21 1.70 -32.36
N ASP A 338 -5.54 2.99 -32.28
CA ASP A 338 -6.79 3.50 -31.73
C ASP A 338 -8.02 3.14 -32.57
N GLN A 339 -7.84 2.85 -33.85
CA GLN A 339 -8.92 2.52 -34.79
C GLN A 339 -9.00 1.03 -35.16
N LEU A 340 -8.24 0.17 -34.50
CA LEU A 340 -8.22 -1.27 -34.80
C LEU A 340 -9.57 -1.94 -34.44
N SER A 341 -10.02 -2.85 -35.30
CA SER A 341 -11.11 -3.78 -34.98
C SER A 341 -10.72 -4.74 -33.85
N ARG A 342 -11.73 -5.35 -33.21
CA ARG A 342 -11.47 -6.34 -32.12
C ARG A 342 -10.51 -7.45 -32.53
N GLY A 343 -10.62 -7.95 -33.76
CA GLY A 343 -9.75 -9.01 -34.25
C GLY A 343 -8.28 -8.56 -34.41
N GLN A 344 -8.06 -7.35 -34.93
CA GLN A 344 -6.74 -6.76 -35.08
C GLN A 344 -6.12 -6.44 -33.72
N ARG A 345 -6.88 -5.91 -32.76
CA ARG A 345 -6.40 -5.63 -31.38
C ARG A 345 -5.84 -6.88 -30.69
N ARG A 346 -6.42 -8.07 -30.94
CA ARG A 346 -5.93 -9.32 -30.39
C ARG A 346 -4.47 -9.61 -30.77
N ALA A 347 -4.03 -9.21 -31.96
CA ALA A 347 -2.65 -9.35 -32.38
C ALA A 347 -1.73 -8.42 -31.56
N TYR A 348 -2.15 -7.18 -31.33
CA TYR A 348 -1.39 -6.19 -30.54
C TYR A 348 -1.37 -6.48 -29.03
N ALA A 349 -2.34 -7.21 -28.50
CA ALA A 349 -2.35 -7.63 -27.10
C ALA A 349 -1.16 -8.54 -26.72
N ARG A 350 -0.44 -9.09 -27.70
CA ARG A 350 0.81 -9.82 -27.48
C ARG A 350 2.01 -8.90 -27.28
N GLU A 351 1.97 -7.72 -27.88
CA GLU A 351 3.10 -6.79 -27.92
C GLU A 351 3.00 -5.72 -26.84
N ILE A 352 1.76 -5.28 -26.52
CA ILE A 352 1.50 -4.27 -25.50
C ILE A 352 0.78 -4.94 -24.35
N GLN A 353 1.48 -5.07 -23.20
CA GLN A 353 0.95 -5.69 -21.99
C GLN A 353 0.56 -4.61 -20.97
N TYR A 354 -0.47 -4.88 -20.18
CA TYR A 354 -0.94 -4.01 -19.11
C TYR A 354 -0.90 -4.74 -17.77
N ILE A 355 -0.16 -4.19 -16.82
CA ILE A 355 -0.16 -4.67 -15.43
C ILE A 355 -1.15 -3.80 -14.65
N PHE A 356 -2.19 -4.43 -14.11
CA PHE A 356 -3.22 -3.75 -13.32
C PHE A 356 -2.71 -3.34 -11.94
N GLN A 357 -3.25 -2.24 -11.42
CA GLN A 357 -2.86 -1.69 -10.12
C GLN A 357 -3.18 -2.63 -8.95
N ASP A 358 -4.29 -3.36 -9.04
CA ASP A 358 -4.73 -4.33 -8.04
C ASP A 358 -4.59 -5.76 -8.59
N PRO A 359 -3.60 -6.53 -8.12
CA PRO A 359 -3.41 -7.91 -8.57
C PRO A 359 -4.55 -8.84 -8.14
N PHE A 360 -5.17 -8.61 -6.98
CA PHE A 360 -6.24 -9.49 -6.50
C PHE A 360 -7.52 -9.36 -7.32
N SER A 361 -7.92 -8.13 -7.67
CA SER A 361 -9.09 -7.91 -8.53
C SER A 361 -8.84 -8.33 -9.99
N SER A 362 -7.58 -8.43 -10.39
CA SER A 362 -7.17 -8.76 -11.76
C SER A 362 -7.13 -10.25 -12.03
N LEU A 363 -7.01 -11.06 -10.99
CA LEU A 363 -6.91 -12.52 -11.09
C LEU A 363 -8.23 -13.19 -10.70
N PRO A 364 -8.83 -14.05 -11.54
CA PRO A 364 -9.99 -14.85 -11.18
C PRO A 364 -9.72 -15.69 -9.93
N PRO A 365 -10.42 -15.47 -8.81
CA PRO A 365 -10.08 -16.09 -7.52
C PRO A 365 -10.34 -17.60 -7.48
N ARG A 366 -11.10 -18.13 -8.45
CA ARG A 366 -11.47 -19.54 -8.55
C ARG A 366 -10.61 -20.35 -9.52
N MET A 367 -9.63 -19.71 -10.17
CA MET A 367 -8.69 -20.37 -11.07
C MET A 367 -7.35 -20.55 -10.36
N ARG A 368 -6.67 -21.67 -10.62
CA ARG A 368 -5.30 -21.88 -10.15
C ARG A 368 -4.33 -20.99 -10.89
N VAL A 369 -3.26 -20.61 -10.25
CA VAL A 369 -2.22 -19.75 -10.85
C VAL A 369 -1.63 -20.37 -12.11
N GLY A 370 -1.42 -21.69 -12.13
CA GLY A 370 -0.98 -22.42 -13.32
C GLY A 370 -1.93 -22.25 -14.51
N ASP A 371 -3.25 -22.37 -14.29
CA ASP A 371 -4.26 -22.19 -15.34
C ASP A 371 -4.29 -20.76 -15.86
N LEU A 372 -4.15 -19.77 -14.96
CA LEU A 372 -4.10 -18.36 -15.31
C LEU A 372 -2.87 -18.02 -16.19
N LEU A 373 -1.71 -18.60 -15.87
CA LEU A 373 -0.49 -18.42 -16.64
C LEU A 373 -0.52 -19.20 -17.97
N GLU A 374 -1.23 -20.33 -18.02
CA GLU A 374 -1.38 -21.11 -19.25
C GLU A 374 -2.35 -20.47 -20.25
N GLU A 375 -3.36 -19.71 -19.78
CA GLU A 375 -4.39 -19.14 -20.66
C GLU A 375 -3.81 -18.24 -21.77
N PRO A 376 -2.91 -17.27 -21.51
CA PRO A 376 -2.26 -16.49 -22.57
C PRO A 376 -1.45 -17.37 -23.55
N LEU A 377 -0.81 -18.41 -23.05
CA LEU A 377 -0.06 -19.35 -23.89
C LEU A 377 -0.98 -20.13 -24.82
N ARG A 378 -2.19 -20.52 -24.39
CA ARG A 378 -3.22 -21.12 -25.24
C ARG A 378 -3.79 -20.16 -26.25
N VAL A 379 -4.06 -18.93 -25.84
CA VAL A 379 -4.69 -17.91 -26.69
C VAL A 379 -3.74 -17.41 -27.78
N HIS A 380 -2.47 -17.23 -27.46
CA HIS A 380 -1.45 -16.63 -28.34
C HIS A 380 -0.34 -17.60 -28.78
N GLY A 381 -0.17 -18.72 -28.09
CA GLY A 381 0.84 -19.73 -28.41
C GLY A 381 0.44 -20.55 -29.63
N ARG A 382 1.19 -20.47 -30.70
CA ARG A 382 1.00 -21.38 -31.86
C ARG A 382 1.70 -22.69 -31.56
N SER A 383 0.96 -23.78 -31.52
CA SER A 383 1.44 -25.18 -31.52
C SER A 383 2.36 -25.65 -30.38
N VAL A 384 2.25 -25.12 -29.17
CA VAL A 384 2.90 -25.71 -27.99
C VAL A 384 1.92 -26.72 -27.38
N ASP A 385 2.37 -27.95 -27.18
CA ASP A 385 1.58 -29.02 -26.53
C ASP A 385 1.36 -28.73 -25.02
N SER A 386 0.58 -29.55 -24.35
CA SER A 386 0.28 -29.34 -22.92
C SER A 386 1.54 -29.40 -22.05
N ALA A 387 2.46 -30.32 -22.36
CA ALA A 387 3.69 -30.48 -21.60
C ALA A 387 4.61 -29.25 -21.74
N GLY A 388 4.75 -28.71 -22.94
CA GLY A 388 5.52 -27.50 -23.19
C GLY A 388 4.92 -26.27 -22.52
N ARG A 389 3.59 -26.14 -22.45
CA ARG A 389 2.94 -25.04 -21.70
C ARG A 389 3.18 -25.14 -20.21
N GLN A 390 3.09 -26.35 -19.63
CA GLN A 390 3.39 -26.56 -18.22
C GLN A 390 4.86 -26.25 -17.88
N ALA A 391 5.80 -26.67 -18.73
CA ALA A 391 7.20 -26.33 -18.57
C ALA A 391 7.39 -24.80 -18.61
N ARG A 392 6.74 -24.10 -19.52
CA ARG A 392 6.80 -22.64 -19.61
C ARG A 392 6.21 -21.93 -18.39
N VAL A 393 5.13 -22.45 -17.83
CA VAL A 393 4.53 -21.95 -16.57
C VAL A 393 5.54 -22.09 -15.42
N ALA A 394 6.22 -23.21 -15.30
CA ALA A 394 7.25 -23.43 -14.28
C ALA A 394 8.42 -22.45 -14.43
N GLU A 395 8.90 -22.22 -15.67
CA GLU A 395 9.94 -21.22 -15.95
C GLU A 395 9.50 -19.81 -15.55
N LEU A 396 8.27 -19.41 -15.88
CA LEU A 396 7.75 -18.08 -15.56
C LEU A 396 7.64 -17.87 -14.03
N LEU A 397 7.19 -18.88 -13.28
CA LEU A 397 7.16 -18.84 -11.82
C LEU A 397 8.56 -18.70 -11.23
N ALA A 398 9.52 -19.50 -11.71
CA ALA A 398 10.91 -19.43 -11.28
C ALA A 398 11.54 -18.06 -11.59
N ALA A 399 11.23 -17.46 -12.75
CA ALA A 399 11.73 -16.14 -13.15
C ALA A 399 11.31 -15.02 -12.21
N VAL A 400 10.17 -15.18 -11.50
CA VAL A 400 9.68 -14.22 -10.48
C VAL A 400 9.95 -14.69 -9.05
N GLY A 401 10.82 -15.68 -8.85
CA GLY A 401 11.22 -16.18 -7.52
C GLY A 401 10.18 -17.06 -6.83
N LEU A 402 9.18 -17.57 -7.56
CA LEU A 402 8.17 -18.48 -7.04
C LEU A 402 8.53 -19.95 -7.33
N SER A 403 8.21 -20.84 -6.37
CA SER A 403 8.32 -22.29 -6.61
C SER A 403 7.37 -22.75 -7.72
N PRO A 404 7.78 -23.68 -8.60
CA PRO A 404 6.89 -24.31 -9.58
C PRO A 404 5.60 -24.88 -8.98
N ASP A 405 5.62 -25.37 -7.73
CA ASP A 405 4.44 -25.85 -7.00
C ASP A 405 3.39 -24.77 -6.77
N SER A 406 3.79 -23.50 -6.87
CA SER A 406 2.86 -22.37 -6.80
C SER A 406 1.80 -22.39 -7.91
N ALA A 407 2.04 -23.12 -9.00
CA ALA A 407 1.04 -23.35 -10.06
C ALA A 407 -0.25 -24.02 -9.55
N LEU A 408 -0.17 -24.79 -8.48
CA LEU A 408 -1.31 -25.53 -7.90
C LEU A 408 -2.16 -24.67 -6.95
N LYS A 409 -1.64 -23.51 -6.53
CA LYS A 409 -2.28 -22.59 -5.59
C LYS A 409 -3.29 -21.68 -6.29
N TYR A 410 -4.24 -21.18 -5.50
CA TYR A 410 -5.14 -20.10 -5.90
C TYR A 410 -4.56 -18.73 -5.58
N PRO A 411 -4.98 -17.64 -6.26
CA PRO A 411 -4.46 -16.28 -6.00
C PRO A 411 -4.53 -15.87 -4.52
N HIS A 412 -5.57 -16.21 -3.79
CA HIS A 412 -5.75 -15.87 -2.38
C HIS A 412 -4.82 -16.65 -1.41
N GLU A 413 -4.06 -17.62 -1.88
CA GLU A 413 -3.06 -18.37 -1.10
C GLU A 413 -1.66 -17.74 -1.19
N PHE A 414 -1.55 -16.61 -1.88
CA PHE A 414 -0.32 -15.80 -1.93
C PHE A 414 -0.44 -14.60 -1.00
N SER A 415 0.65 -14.27 -0.31
CA SER A 415 0.78 -13.07 0.52
C SER A 415 1.22 -11.88 -0.34
#